data_76820b84cf5ba8324b5966b8b9b6424d
#
_entry.id   76820b84cf5ba8324b5966b8b9b6424d
#
_cell.length_a   1.000
_cell.length_b   1.000
_cell.length_c   1.000
_cell.angle_alpha   90.00
_cell.angle_beta   90.00
_cell.angle_gamma   90.00
#
_symmetry.space_group_name_H-M   'P 1'
#
loop_
_entity.id
_entity.type
_entity.pdbx_description
1 polymer ?
#
loop_
_entity_poly.entity_id
_entity_poly.type
_entity_poly.pdbx_seq_one_letter_code
_entity_poly.pdbx_strand_id
1 'polypeptide(L)'
;MLSRRFLLLFTIALAGCPGGDGEIGAPCSDNGGCDSALQCVAQVCVPRCQRAPECGDGYACDNDGLCVLATGENGDACHSEVDCAPGLSCQINNGTSVDENKRLLASCTAQNTGKPANAPCDLDSECRNGTCALGRCVDLCTETRDCGAGNTCMTTPRVAAPSNGQLFDACLPRAGNIVWSLPTSGPESDVLLPVPTGARSATVVFRVDDTAQHVGARTVWAPSDEFASPSYEKPCVPQGPVDPQCNTTLALEQFFRNSIRHQPEPGQSVLQIPSSSAAQLEPGAYRIAASSFRTNGLVGSAIPRVTAILKMDTAVNLDLHFHFLDLADHPCADSFGGVRLDAARAQEAPFFQTTFLGELRTIFAGAGLALGQSTYEDRGDHPDLDALALDDAPALFSLGTHAQGIDIFFVRSLSPVGLQAFGPNPGPAGLAGSRQSGIAIGVDTLCYRSWEQLARLTAHEVARYMGLYHNVELEVDEHPNWRDGIFDTDPEPGRETTNLMFFSEFGGTEVTAGQREILTKSAVLR
;
A
#
# COMPACT_ATOMS: atom_id res chain seq x y z
N MET A 1 3.92 52.29 16.93
CA MET A 1 5.30 52.28 17.47
C MET A 1 6.17 51.67 16.38
N LEU A 2 7.10 52.48 15.85
CA LEU A 2 7.94 52.14 14.71
C LEU A 2 9.02 51.14 15.13
N SER A 3 9.03 49.95 14.57
CA SER A 3 10.12 48.99 14.71
C SER A 3 11.21 49.34 13.69
N ARG A 4 12.39 49.65 14.20
CA ARG A 4 13.61 49.94 13.44
C ARG A 4 14.16 48.58 12.93
N ARG A 5 14.16 48.41 11.61
CA ARG A 5 14.99 47.41 10.95
C ARG A 5 16.45 47.88 11.01
N PHE A 6 17.27 47.20 11.80
CA PHE A 6 18.73 47.35 11.76
C PHE A 6 19.25 46.52 10.57
N LEU A 7 19.73 47.26 9.59
CA LEU A 7 20.55 46.69 8.50
C LEU A 7 21.96 46.47 9.08
N LEU A 8 22.30 45.24 9.44
CA LEU A 8 23.68 44.90 9.78
C LEU A 8 24.46 44.68 8.46
N LEU A 9 25.19 45.70 8.05
CA LEU A 9 26.23 45.55 7.04
C LEU A 9 27.40 44.78 7.66
N PHE A 10 27.50 43.49 7.33
CA PHE A 10 28.71 42.73 7.55
C PHE A 10 29.73 43.13 6.47
N THR A 11 30.70 43.91 6.83
CA THR A 11 31.92 44.10 6.06
C THR A 11 32.77 42.87 6.21
N ILE A 12 32.61 41.89 5.28
CA ILE A 12 33.55 40.79 5.12
C ILE A 12 34.83 41.37 4.49
N ALA A 13 35.90 41.37 5.29
CA ALA A 13 37.22 41.67 4.77
C ALA A 13 37.62 40.58 3.76
N LEU A 14 37.62 40.94 2.50
CA LEU A 14 38.11 40.13 1.38
C LEU A 14 39.60 39.88 1.54
N ALA A 15 39.97 38.74 2.15
CA ALA A 15 41.26 38.10 1.89
C ALA A 15 41.12 37.40 0.55
N GLY A 16 41.73 37.95 -0.50
CA GLY A 16 41.61 37.43 -1.86
C GLY A 16 42.15 35.99 -1.99
N CYS A 17 41.26 35.08 -2.33
CA CYS A 17 41.58 33.90 -3.13
C CYS A 17 41.17 34.20 -4.58
N PRO A 18 41.96 33.86 -5.60
CA PRO A 18 41.51 33.96 -6.98
C PRO A 18 40.48 32.85 -7.20
N GLY A 19 39.19 33.17 -6.94
CA GLY A 19 38.07 32.34 -7.33
C GLY A 19 37.89 32.45 -8.83
N GLY A 20 37.63 31.32 -9.50
CA GLY A 20 37.26 31.30 -10.91
C GLY A 20 36.03 32.16 -11.16
N ASP A 21 36.00 32.84 -12.28
CA ASP A 21 34.89 33.68 -12.70
C ASP A 21 33.61 32.84 -12.79
N GLY A 22 32.58 33.21 -12.02
CA GLY A 22 31.24 32.64 -12.16
C GLY A 22 30.77 31.61 -11.14
N GLU A 23 31.57 31.21 -10.17
CA GLU A 23 31.20 30.22 -9.14
C GLU A 23 30.17 30.76 -8.13
N ILE A 24 29.52 29.84 -7.38
CA ILE A 24 28.60 30.20 -6.29
C ILE A 24 29.28 31.12 -5.28
N GLY A 25 28.64 32.24 -4.99
CA GLY A 25 29.18 33.26 -4.09
C GLY A 25 30.16 34.24 -4.76
N ALA A 26 30.53 34.04 -6.03
CA ALA A 26 31.38 34.96 -6.76
C ALA A 26 30.67 36.32 -6.98
N PRO A 27 31.42 37.45 -6.92
CA PRO A 27 30.84 38.75 -7.20
C PRO A 27 30.45 38.86 -8.68
N CYS A 28 29.31 39.43 -8.97
CA CYS A 28 28.78 39.67 -10.30
C CYS A 28 28.17 41.05 -10.45
N SER A 29 28.14 41.55 -11.67
CA SER A 29 27.41 42.81 -12.00
C SER A 29 26.12 42.51 -12.81
N ASP A 30 26.09 41.40 -13.48
CA ASP A 30 24.97 40.86 -14.28
C ASP A 30 25.04 39.33 -14.38
N ASN A 31 24.05 38.71 -15.00
CA ASN A 31 24.01 37.24 -15.15
C ASN A 31 25.14 36.67 -16.05
N GLY A 32 25.77 37.47 -16.87
CA GLY A 32 26.90 37.07 -17.71
C GLY A 32 28.19 36.86 -16.90
N GLY A 33 28.24 37.36 -15.67
CA GLY A 33 29.35 37.15 -14.74
C GLY A 33 29.22 35.88 -13.89
N CYS A 34 28.14 35.11 -14.06
CA CYS A 34 27.91 33.87 -13.34
C CYS A 34 27.90 32.66 -14.30
N ASP A 35 28.22 31.46 -13.80
CA ASP A 35 28.05 30.21 -14.54
C ASP A 35 26.61 30.01 -14.99
N SER A 36 26.39 29.23 -16.06
CA SER A 36 25.09 29.11 -16.73
C SER A 36 23.95 28.61 -15.83
N ALA A 37 24.26 27.94 -14.73
CA ALA A 37 23.30 27.47 -13.72
C ALA A 37 23.05 28.49 -12.59
N LEU A 38 23.76 29.64 -12.60
CA LEU A 38 23.68 30.67 -11.56
C LEU A 38 23.07 31.95 -12.09
N GLN A 39 22.57 32.77 -11.18
CA GLN A 39 22.02 34.10 -11.46
C GLN A 39 22.68 35.15 -10.55
N CYS A 40 22.94 36.31 -11.09
CA CYS A 40 23.46 37.44 -10.31
C CYS A 40 22.35 38.09 -9.50
N VAL A 41 22.37 37.92 -8.18
CA VAL A 41 21.41 38.52 -7.25
C VAL A 41 22.18 39.28 -6.17
N ALA A 42 21.83 40.54 -5.96
CA ALA A 42 22.53 41.42 -5.02
C ALA A 42 24.06 41.42 -5.20
N GLN A 43 24.53 41.36 -6.43
CA GLN A 43 25.93 41.33 -6.82
C GLN A 43 26.70 40.05 -6.45
N VAL A 44 25.97 38.92 -6.23
CA VAL A 44 26.55 37.59 -5.94
C VAL A 44 25.90 36.54 -6.83
N CYS A 45 26.70 35.62 -7.35
CA CYS A 45 26.21 34.48 -8.12
C CYS A 45 25.53 33.45 -7.19
N VAL A 46 24.22 33.27 -7.37
CA VAL A 46 23.41 32.29 -6.59
C VAL A 46 22.86 31.21 -7.51
N PRO A 47 22.74 29.95 -7.02
CA PRO A 47 22.13 28.87 -7.79
C PRO A 47 20.66 29.16 -8.10
N ARG A 48 20.21 28.70 -9.27
CA ARG A 48 18.79 28.56 -9.58
C ARG A 48 18.28 27.25 -9.00
N CYS A 49 17.01 27.26 -8.61
CA CYS A 49 16.35 26.09 -8.05
C CYS A 49 14.93 25.95 -8.59
N GLN A 50 14.45 24.74 -8.60
CA GLN A 50 13.04 24.39 -8.71
C GLN A 50 12.51 23.85 -7.37
N ARG A 51 13.43 23.36 -6.52
CA ARG A 51 13.16 22.75 -5.22
C ARG A 51 14.26 23.10 -4.23
N ALA A 52 13.88 23.24 -2.97
CA ALA A 52 14.78 23.61 -1.89
C ALA A 52 16.01 22.68 -1.73
N PRO A 53 15.89 21.33 -1.84
CA PRO A 53 17.07 20.46 -1.72
C PRO A 53 18.16 20.70 -2.78
N GLU A 54 17.84 21.36 -3.88
CA GLU A 54 18.83 21.75 -4.91
C GLU A 54 19.76 22.85 -4.43
N CYS A 55 19.32 23.62 -3.42
CA CYS A 55 20.08 24.72 -2.84
C CYS A 55 21.11 24.29 -1.78
N GLY A 56 21.00 23.04 -1.28
CA GLY A 56 21.81 22.57 -0.15
C GLY A 56 21.26 22.99 1.22
N ASP A 57 21.89 22.45 2.27
CA ASP A 57 21.45 22.65 3.65
C ASP A 57 21.49 24.15 4.05
N GLY A 58 20.40 24.62 4.63
CA GLY A 58 20.25 25.99 5.11
C GLY A 58 19.91 27.02 4.05
N TYR A 59 19.49 26.58 2.88
CA TYR A 59 18.97 27.47 1.84
C TYR A 59 17.55 27.06 1.44
N ALA A 60 16.72 28.06 1.19
CA ALA A 60 15.39 27.91 0.63
C ALA A 60 15.37 28.23 -0.86
N CYS A 61 14.45 27.63 -1.61
CA CYS A 61 14.15 28.03 -2.99
C CYS A 61 13.02 29.06 -2.97
N ASP A 62 13.31 30.32 -3.31
CA ASP A 62 12.30 31.36 -3.32
C ASP A 62 11.33 31.27 -4.53
N ASN A 63 10.34 32.19 -4.56
CA ASN A 63 9.33 32.25 -5.63
C ASN A 63 9.92 32.61 -7.00
N ASP A 64 11.10 33.22 -7.03
CA ASP A 64 11.81 33.59 -8.25
C ASP A 64 12.74 32.46 -8.75
N GLY A 65 12.77 31.32 -8.05
CA GLY A 65 13.60 30.16 -8.37
C GLY A 65 15.07 30.38 -8.03
N LEU A 66 15.35 31.08 -6.93
CA LEU A 66 16.70 31.41 -6.46
C LEU A 66 16.93 30.82 -5.07
N CYS A 67 18.16 30.32 -4.85
CA CYS A 67 18.54 29.86 -3.52
C CYS A 67 18.83 31.05 -2.60
N VAL A 68 18.02 31.21 -1.57
CA VAL A 68 18.17 32.25 -0.54
C VAL A 68 18.53 31.61 0.80
N LEU A 69 19.35 32.28 1.59
CA LEU A 69 19.76 31.77 2.90
C LEU A 69 18.57 31.75 3.85
N ALA A 70 18.32 30.58 4.46
CA ALA A 70 17.36 30.43 5.54
C ALA A 70 17.87 31.15 6.81
N THR A 71 16.97 31.80 7.54
CA THR A 71 17.34 32.71 8.62
C THR A 71 16.83 32.34 10.00
N GLY A 72 16.05 31.24 10.11
CA GLY A 72 15.50 30.79 11.39
C GLY A 72 16.61 30.31 12.34
N GLU A 73 16.71 30.98 13.50
CA GLU A 73 17.68 30.64 14.55
C GLU A 73 17.15 29.49 15.44
N ASN A 74 18.03 28.94 16.27
CA ASN A 74 17.65 27.88 17.21
C ASN A 74 16.55 28.35 18.18
N GLY A 75 15.43 27.64 18.16
CA GLY A 75 14.22 27.96 18.93
C GLY A 75 13.15 28.74 18.18
N ASP A 76 13.45 29.29 17.00
CA ASP A 76 12.46 29.96 16.17
C ASP A 76 11.40 28.98 15.68
N ALA A 77 10.16 29.43 15.58
CA ALA A 77 9.08 28.64 14.99
C ALA A 77 9.35 28.40 13.50
N CYS A 78 9.11 27.18 13.05
CA CYS A 78 9.26 26.79 11.65
C CYS A 78 8.07 25.91 11.19
N HIS A 79 7.90 25.81 9.88
CA HIS A 79 6.91 24.96 9.25
C HIS A 79 7.54 23.99 8.25
N SER A 80 8.76 24.29 7.80
CA SER A 80 9.51 23.45 6.86
C SER A 80 11.02 23.48 7.17
N GLU A 81 11.76 22.53 6.62
CA GLU A 81 13.24 22.49 6.75
C GLU A 81 13.92 23.75 6.21
N VAL A 82 13.30 24.40 5.21
CA VAL A 82 13.85 25.59 4.56
C VAL A 82 13.73 26.85 5.40
N ASP A 83 13.02 26.82 6.52
CA ASP A 83 12.92 27.97 7.44
C ASP A 83 14.16 28.08 8.33
N CYS A 84 14.91 26.99 8.53
CA CYS A 84 15.97 26.90 9.52
C CYS A 84 17.37 27.18 8.94
N ALA A 85 18.17 27.94 9.67
CA ALA A 85 19.55 28.24 9.31
C ALA A 85 20.43 26.97 9.19
N PRO A 86 21.57 27.03 8.49
CA PRO A 86 22.48 25.89 8.31
C PRO A 86 22.83 25.20 9.62
N GLY A 87 22.74 23.86 9.64
CA GLY A 87 23.01 23.02 10.82
C GLY A 87 21.84 22.88 11.79
N LEU A 88 20.70 23.52 11.49
CA LEU A 88 19.44 23.33 12.19
C LEU A 88 18.48 22.54 11.30
N SER A 89 17.46 21.95 11.92
CA SER A 89 16.32 21.32 11.23
C SER A 89 15.01 21.72 11.90
N CYS A 90 13.94 21.75 11.12
CA CYS A 90 12.60 21.98 11.63
C CYS A 90 12.08 20.71 12.28
N GLN A 91 11.97 20.69 13.61
CA GLN A 91 11.56 19.51 14.37
C GLN A 91 10.25 19.78 15.12
N ILE A 92 9.37 18.79 15.11
CA ILE A 92 8.12 18.85 15.87
C ILE A 92 8.45 18.94 17.36
N ASN A 93 7.90 19.93 18.03
CA ASN A 93 8.08 20.13 19.46
C ASN A 93 7.49 18.94 20.24
N ASN A 94 8.08 18.64 21.40
CA ASN A 94 7.70 17.49 22.26
C ASN A 94 6.28 17.62 22.85
N GLY A 95 5.44 18.42 22.29
CA GLY A 95 4.19 18.74 22.91
C GLY A 95 2.95 18.30 22.15
N THR A 96 1.88 18.49 22.84
CA THR A 96 0.52 18.51 22.34
C THR A 96 0.15 19.87 21.78
N SER A 97 1.11 20.80 21.68
CA SER A 97 0.88 22.15 21.21
C SER A 97 0.58 22.14 19.72
N VAL A 98 -0.57 22.67 19.36
CA VAL A 98 -1.04 22.80 17.98
C VAL A 98 -1.38 24.26 17.70
N ASP A 99 -1.33 24.63 16.43
CA ASP A 99 -1.84 25.90 15.93
C ASP A 99 -3.39 25.93 15.87
N GLU A 100 -3.95 27.01 15.35
CA GLU A 100 -5.40 27.19 15.17
C GLU A 100 -6.02 26.16 14.20
N ASN A 101 -5.21 25.55 13.32
CA ASN A 101 -5.60 24.54 12.36
C ASN A 101 -5.36 23.10 12.87
N LYS A 102 -5.09 22.93 14.18
CA LYS A 102 -4.76 21.66 14.83
C LYS A 102 -3.49 21.00 14.29
N ARG A 103 -2.57 21.74 13.70
CA ARG A 103 -1.27 21.30 13.24
C ARG A 103 -0.25 21.39 14.36
N LEU A 104 0.63 20.40 14.42
CA LEU A 104 1.72 20.36 15.40
C LEU A 104 2.68 21.53 15.19
N LEU A 105 3.04 22.19 16.29
CA LEU A 105 4.06 23.23 16.28
C LEU A 105 5.46 22.61 16.16
N ALA A 106 6.30 23.24 15.36
CA ALA A 106 7.70 22.86 15.18
C ALA A 106 8.62 24.06 15.42
N SER A 107 9.87 23.81 15.73
CA SER A 107 10.91 24.83 15.89
C SER A 107 12.24 24.38 15.31
N CYS A 108 13.05 25.35 14.88
CA CYS A 108 14.40 25.12 14.43
C CYS A 108 15.26 24.62 15.60
N THR A 109 15.81 23.42 15.49
CA THR A 109 16.68 22.83 16.51
C THR A 109 17.93 22.23 15.86
N ALA A 110 18.98 21.99 16.65
CA ALA A 110 20.18 21.34 16.15
C ALA A 110 19.83 19.99 15.52
N GLN A 111 20.37 19.72 14.33
CA GLN A 111 20.19 18.44 13.66
C GLN A 111 20.72 17.29 14.52
N ASN A 112 19.96 16.19 14.59
CA ASN A 112 20.42 14.95 15.19
C ASN A 112 21.50 14.30 14.32
N THR A 113 22.33 13.44 14.92
CA THR A 113 23.31 12.60 14.18
C THR A 113 22.67 11.39 13.49
N GLY A 114 21.36 11.38 13.33
CA GLY A 114 20.56 10.26 12.87
C GLY A 114 20.55 10.05 11.35
N LYS A 115 19.59 9.23 10.93
CA LYS A 115 19.39 8.81 9.54
C LYS A 115 18.89 9.96 8.67
N PRO A 116 19.26 10.01 7.37
CA PRO A 116 18.76 11.03 6.45
C PRO A 116 17.27 10.83 6.11
N ALA A 117 16.66 11.83 5.47
CA ALA A 117 15.31 11.74 4.93
C ALA A 117 15.13 10.50 4.03
N ASN A 118 13.94 9.92 4.07
CA ASN A 118 13.53 8.66 3.42
C ASN A 118 14.19 7.36 3.97
N ALA A 119 15.14 7.43 4.89
CA ALA A 119 15.67 6.23 5.54
C ALA A 119 14.63 5.59 6.47
N PRO A 120 14.61 4.24 6.61
CA PRO A 120 13.67 3.57 7.50
C PRO A 120 13.97 3.92 8.97
N CYS A 121 12.90 4.12 9.75
CA CYS A 121 12.95 4.44 11.18
C CYS A 121 11.78 3.83 11.94
N ASP A 122 11.99 3.65 13.24
CA ASP A 122 10.95 3.27 14.21
C ASP A 122 10.68 4.41 15.22
N LEU A 123 11.67 5.28 15.46
CA LEU A 123 11.61 6.36 16.43
C LEU A 123 12.06 7.70 15.81
N ASP A 124 11.47 8.80 16.27
CA ASP A 124 11.85 10.16 15.88
C ASP A 124 13.35 10.46 16.10
N SER A 125 13.92 9.96 17.18
CA SER A 125 15.34 10.14 17.56
C SER A 125 16.32 9.47 16.58
N GLU A 126 15.86 8.57 15.73
CA GLU A 126 16.70 7.94 14.71
C GLU A 126 16.91 8.83 13.50
N CYS A 127 16.11 9.86 13.34
CA CYS A 127 16.12 10.74 12.17
C CYS A 127 16.96 11.99 12.43
N ARG A 128 17.75 12.40 11.43
CA ARG A 128 18.55 13.62 11.48
C ARG A 128 17.67 14.87 11.73
N ASN A 129 16.50 14.90 11.13
CA ASN A 129 15.51 15.97 11.26
C ASN A 129 14.49 15.72 12.40
N GLY A 130 14.67 14.70 13.23
CA GLY A 130 13.88 14.47 14.43
C GLY A 130 12.44 14.06 14.19
N THR A 131 12.07 13.58 12.99
CA THR A 131 10.69 13.17 12.69
C THR A 131 10.65 11.87 11.92
N CYS A 132 10.05 10.84 12.53
CA CYS A 132 9.76 9.54 11.92
C CYS A 132 8.26 9.45 11.60
N ALA A 133 7.90 9.34 10.33
CA ALA A 133 6.52 9.17 9.91
C ALA A 133 6.42 8.05 8.89
N LEU A 134 5.39 7.20 9.01
CA LEU A 134 5.14 6.08 8.10
C LEU A 134 6.39 5.17 7.94
N GLY A 135 7.13 4.94 9.05
CA GLY A 135 8.35 4.14 9.07
C GLY A 135 9.54 4.76 8.32
N ARG A 136 9.53 6.07 8.08
CA ARG A 136 10.58 6.81 7.38
C ARG A 136 10.93 8.10 8.08
N CYS A 137 12.18 8.50 8.01
CA CYS A 137 12.59 9.86 8.34
C CYS A 137 12.02 10.82 7.30
N VAL A 138 11.31 11.86 7.74
CA VAL A 138 10.65 12.82 6.85
C VAL A 138 11.10 14.24 7.16
N ASP A 139 11.18 15.08 6.13
CA ASP A 139 11.35 16.51 6.26
C ASP A 139 9.98 17.17 6.37
N LEU A 140 9.85 18.21 7.20
CA LEU A 140 8.65 19.03 7.27
C LEU A 140 8.60 19.97 6.07
N CYS A 141 7.39 20.30 5.62
CA CYS A 141 7.18 21.13 4.43
C CYS A 141 5.94 22.03 4.57
N THR A 142 5.88 23.10 3.80
CA THR A 142 4.68 23.91 3.57
C THR A 142 4.12 23.70 2.18
N GLU A 143 4.99 23.40 1.23
CA GLU A 143 4.64 23.19 -0.17
C GLU A 143 5.55 22.16 -0.84
N THR A 144 5.12 21.65 -1.99
CA THR A 144 5.84 20.55 -2.68
C THR A 144 7.25 20.90 -3.10
N ARG A 145 7.57 22.17 -3.34
CA ARG A 145 8.95 22.59 -3.67
C ARG A 145 9.93 22.49 -2.50
N ASP A 146 9.44 22.45 -1.25
CA ASP A 146 10.29 22.20 -0.08
C ASP A 146 10.83 20.77 -0.09
N CYS A 147 10.19 19.88 -0.84
CA CYS A 147 10.51 18.46 -0.88
C CYS A 147 11.48 18.10 -2.00
N GLY A 148 12.32 17.10 -1.73
CA GLY A 148 13.19 16.48 -2.72
C GLY A 148 12.45 15.86 -3.90
N ALA A 149 13.17 15.57 -4.98
CA ALA A 149 12.60 14.95 -6.18
C ALA A 149 11.89 13.63 -5.83
N GLY A 150 10.70 13.44 -6.42
CA GLY A 150 9.87 12.26 -6.16
C GLY A 150 8.98 12.34 -4.92
N ASN A 151 9.17 13.34 -4.06
CA ASN A 151 8.31 13.61 -2.90
C ASN A 151 7.36 14.78 -3.18
N THR A 152 6.32 14.86 -2.38
CA THR A 152 5.38 15.99 -2.34
C THR A 152 4.99 16.28 -0.90
N CYS A 153 4.62 17.52 -0.62
CA CYS A 153 4.16 17.93 0.70
C CYS A 153 2.74 17.41 0.91
N MET A 154 2.56 16.61 1.95
CA MET A 154 1.28 15.98 2.29
C MET A 154 1.00 16.12 3.77
N THR A 155 -0.25 16.47 4.11
CA THR A 155 -0.72 16.43 5.49
C THR A 155 -0.85 14.98 5.95
N THR A 156 -0.25 14.64 7.08
CA THR A 156 -0.30 13.31 7.69
C THR A 156 -0.52 13.41 9.19
N PRO A 157 -1.21 12.43 9.83
CA PRO A 157 -1.32 12.40 11.28
C PRO A 157 -0.04 11.88 11.93
N ARG A 158 0.35 12.47 13.05
CA ARG A 158 1.40 11.90 13.92
C ARG A 158 0.78 10.89 14.86
N VAL A 159 1.28 9.66 14.81
CA VAL A 159 0.85 8.55 15.68
C VAL A 159 1.92 8.20 16.71
N ALA A 160 2.34 9.19 17.49
CA ALA A 160 3.28 9.02 18.59
C ALA A 160 2.73 9.70 19.84
N ALA A 161 2.85 9.05 20.99
CA ALA A 161 2.47 9.69 22.25
C ALA A 161 3.35 10.94 22.52
N PRO A 162 2.76 12.05 22.99
CA PRO A 162 1.36 12.24 23.36
C PRO A 162 0.44 12.76 22.22
N SER A 163 0.96 12.89 21.00
CA SER A 163 0.33 13.64 19.90
C SER A 163 -0.47 12.78 18.93
N ASN A 164 -1.04 11.69 19.38
CA ASN A 164 -1.78 10.75 18.53
C ASN A 164 -2.86 11.42 17.69
N GLY A 165 -2.73 11.30 16.35
CA GLY A 165 -3.71 11.80 15.39
C GLY A 165 -3.65 13.31 15.11
N GLN A 166 -2.77 14.08 15.76
CA GLN A 166 -2.55 15.46 15.41
C GLN A 166 -1.83 15.59 14.06
N LEU A 167 -2.14 16.61 13.30
CA LEU A 167 -1.70 16.76 11.91
C LEU A 167 -0.38 17.52 11.80
N PHE A 168 0.40 17.18 10.78
CA PHE A 168 1.57 17.91 10.32
C PHE A 168 1.79 17.69 8.82
N ASP A 169 2.55 18.57 8.19
CA ASP A 169 2.87 18.43 6.76
C ASP A 169 4.29 17.90 6.60
N ALA A 170 4.42 16.87 5.77
CA ALA A 170 5.68 16.16 5.55
C ALA A 170 5.91 15.85 4.07
N CYS A 171 7.19 15.81 3.69
CA CYS A 171 7.63 15.36 2.39
C CYS A 171 7.50 13.83 2.27
N LEU A 172 6.48 13.37 1.58
CA LEU A 172 6.19 11.95 1.38
C LEU A 172 6.32 11.55 -0.10
N PRO A 173 6.70 10.30 -0.40
CA PRO A 173 6.73 9.80 -1.76
C PRO A 173 5.38 9.95 -2.44
N ARG A 174 5.35 10.46 -3.67
CA ARG A 174 4.13 10.59 -4.50
C ARG A 174 3.91 9.40 -5.44
N ALA A 175 4.84 8.45 -5.47
CA ALA A 175 4.80 7.29 -6.34
C ALA A 175 5.20 6.02 -5.56
N GLY A 176 4.67 4.88 -6.03
CA GLY A 176 4.91 3.57 -5.41
C GLY A 176 4.11 3.35 -4.13
N ASN A 177 4.56 2.41 -3.34
CA ASN A 177 3.93 2.04 -2.06
C ASN A 177 4.82 2.46 -0.89
N ILE A 178 4.21 2.91 0.19
CA ILE A 178 4.87 3.06 1.49
C ILE A 178 4.52 1.84 2.33
N VAL A 179 5.54 1.13 2.82
CA VAL A 179 5.38 -0.10 3.62
C VAL A 179 6.10 0.05 4.93
N TRP A 180 5.42 -0.19 6.07
CA TRP A 180 6.03 -0.15 7.39
C TRP A 180 5.26 -1.02 8.40
N SER A 181 5.91 -1.33 9.52
CA SER A 181 5.29 -2.07 10.62
C SER A 181 4.59 -1.13 11.59
N LEU A 182 3.37 -1.50 12.00
CA LEU A 182 2.64 -0.82 13.05
C LEU A 182 2.93 -1.50 14.40
N PRO A 183 3.22 -0.74 15.48
CA PRO A 183 3.56 -1.32 16.76
C PRO A 183 2.36 -2.01 17.42
N THR A 184 2.60 -3.19 17.98
CA THR A 184 1.65 -3.96 18.75
C THR A 184 2.27 -4.31 20.11
N SER A 185 1.46 -4.39 21.17
CA SER A 185 1.94 -4.60 22.54
C SER A 185 1.43 -5.90 23.17
N GLY A 186 0.47 -6.56 22.56
CA GLY A 186 -0.14 -7.78 23.10
C GLY A 186 -1.02 -8.49 22.09
N PRO A 187 -1.66 -9.59 22.49
CA PRO A 187 -2.57 -10.36 21.64
C PRO A 187 -3.79 -9.56 21.14
N GLU A 188 -4.11 -8.49 21.84
CA GLU A 188 -5.09 -7.47 21.45
C GLU A 188 -4.42 -6.11 21.60
N SER A 189 -4.38 -5.34 20.53
CA SER A 189 -3.67 -4.06 20.44
C SER A 189 -4.45 -3.07 19.61
N ASP A 190 -4.69 -1.87 20.14
CA ASP A 190 -5.16 -0.75 19.33
C ASP A 190 -3.97 -0.17 18.56
N VAL A 191 -3.98 -0.33 17.26
CA VAL A 191 -2.98 0.25 16.36
C VAL A 191 -3.55 1.44 15.63
N LEU A 192 -2.74 2.47 15.43
CA LEU A 192 -3.10 3.64 14.64
C LEU A 192 -2.45 3.53 13.26
N LEU A 193 -3.27 3.61 12.21
CA LEU A 193 -2.84 3.66 10.83
C LEU A 193 -2.92 5.12 10.36
N PRO A 194 -1.79 5.82 10.24
CA PRO A 194 -1.76 7.16 9.68
C PRO A 194 -1.94 7.12 8.17
N VAL A 195 -2.90 7.89 7.67
CA VAL A 195 -3.20 8.00 6.24
C VAL A 195 -2.99 9.45 5.81
N PRO A 196 -1.96 9.74 4.99
CA PRO A 196 -1.73 11.07 4.45
C PRO A 196 -2.75 11.43 3.35
N THR A 197 -2.87 12.72 3.06
CA THR A 197 -3.83 13.26 2.07
C THR A 197 -3.69 12.71 0.65
N GLY A 198 -2.52 12.20 0.29
CA GLY A 198 -2.25 11.67 -1.07
C GLY A 198 -2.44 10.16 -1.21
N ALA A 199 -2.73 9.44 -0.13
CA ALA A 199 -2.91 7.99 -0.18
C ALA A 199 -4.16 7.59 -0.97
N ARG A 200 -4.04 6.57 -1.81
CA ARG A 200 -5.11 6.06 -2.68
C ARG A 200 -5.83 4.87 -2.07
N SER A 201 -5.07 3.99 -1.43
CA SER A 201 -5.58 2.84 -0.70
C SER A 201 -4.65 2.48 0.45
N ALA A 202 -5.18 1.74 1.40
CA ALA A 202 -4.45 1.12 2.50
C ALA A 202 -4.71 -0.39 2.49
N THR A 203 -3.64 -1.18 2.52
CA THR A 203 -3.69 -2.62 2.75
C THR A 203 -2.98 -2.89 4.07
N VAL A 204 -3.67 -3.55 5.01
CA VAL A 204 -3.12 -3.88 6.33
C VAL A 204 -3.06 -5.39 6.46
N VAL A 205 -1.86 -5.90 6.67
CA VAL A 205 -1.60 -7.34 6.79
C VAL A 205 -1.32 -7.68 8.24
N PHE A 206 -2.10 -8.59 8.78
CA PHE A 206 -1.97 -9.12 10.13
C PHE A 206 -1.34 -10.50 10.07
N ARG A 207 -0.33 -10.78 10.86
CA ARG A 207 0.34 -12.08 10.93
C ARG A 207 0.60 -12.50 12.36
N VAL A 208 0.52 -13.80 12.62
CA VAL A 208 0.97 -14.44 13.85
C VAL A 208 1.81 -15.67 13.52
N ASP A 209 2.76 -16.00 14.39
CA ASP A 209 3.60 -17.19 14.19
C ASP A 209 2.83 -18.49 14.48
N ASP A 210 1.89 -18.45 15.42
CA ASP A 210 1.01 -19.59 15.74
C ASP A 210 -0.15 -19.65 14.74
N THR A 211 0.01 -20.46 13.70
CA THR A 211 -0.96 -20.62 12.62
C THR A 211 -2.25 -21.34 13.03
N ALA A 212 -2.33 -21.90 14.24
CA ALA A 212 -3.57 -22.41 14.80
C ALA A 212 -4.49 -21.28 15.33
N GLN A 213 -3.95 -20.06 15.48
CA GLN A 213 -4.73 -18.90 15.85
C GLN A 213 -5.11 -18.08 14.61
N HIS A 214 -6.34 -17.59 14.59
CA HIS A 214 -6.76 -16.58 13.63
C HIS A 214 -6.19 -15.22 14.04
N VAL A 215 -5.98 -14.34 13.08
CA VAL A 215 -5.49 -13.00 13.32
C VAL A 215 -6.21 -12.01 12.40
N GLY A 216 -6.44 -10.78 12.88
CA GLY A 216 -7.06 -9.74 12.05
C GLY A 216 -7.50 -8.52 12.84
N ALA A 217 -8.22 -7.64 12.16
CA ALA A 217 -8.88 -6.52 12.77
C ALA A 217 -10.20 -6.97 13.40
N ARG A 218 -10.40 -6.65 14.66
CA ARG A 218 -11.66 -6.83 15.36
C ARG A 218 -12.63 -5.70 15.06
N THR A 219 -12.11 -4.47 15.06
CA THR A 219 -12.86 -3.26 14.73
C THR A 219 -11.95 -2.27 14.01
N VAL A 220 -12.57 -1.43 13.18
CA VAL A 220 -11.89 -0.35 12.47
C VAL A 220 -12.71 0.92 12.63
N TRP A 221 -12.10 2.02 13.07
CA TRP A 221 -12.70 3.35 13.11
C TRP A 221 -11.99 4.25 12.12
N ALA A 222 -12.78 4.96 11.34
CA ALA A 222 -12.29 5.99 10.43
C ALA A 222 -11.81 7.24 11.19
N PRO A 223 -11.02 8.14 10.58
CA PRO A 223 -10.61 9.40 11.19
C PRO A 223 -11.74 10.32 11.62
N SER A 224 -12.92 10.21 10.99
CA SER A 224 -14.17 10.90 11.36
C SER A 224 -14.82 10.38 12.65
N ASP A 225 -14.20 9.45 13.37
CA ASP A 225 -14.77 8.68 14.49
C ASP A 225 -16.00 7.85 14.10
N GLU A 226 -16.29 7.74 12.82
CA GLU A 226 -17.31 6.83 12.34
C GLU A 226 -16.80 5.39 12.41
N PHE A 227 -17.64 4.54 12.90
CA PHE A 227 -17.41 3.12 12.97
C PHE A 227 -17.42 2.56 11.53
N ALA A 228 -16.22 2.33 10.99
CA ALA A 228 -16.07 2.00 9.57
C ALA A 228 -16.31 0.52 9.27
N SER A 229 -15.94 -0.38 10.19
CA SER A 229 -16.21 -1.81 10.04
C SER A 229 -16.03 -2.57 11.34
N PRO A 230 -17.06 -3.25 11.84
CA PRO A 230 -16.85 -4.38 12.72
C PRO A 230 -16.56 -5.61 11.88
N SER A 231 -15.36 -6.06 11.90
CA SER A 231 -15.10 -7.41 11.40
C SER A 231 -15.65 -8.47 12.37
N TYR A 232 -15.59 -8.20 13.66
CA TYR A 232 -16.22 -8.94 14.75
C TYR A 232 -16.73 -7.95 15.79
N GLU A 233 -17.96 -7.49 15.67
CA GLU A 233 -18.53 -6.42 16.51
C GLU A 233 -18.68 -6.83 17.97
N LYS A 234 -18.94 -8.09 18.19
CA LYS A 234 -18.81 -8.72 19.50
C LYS A 234 -17.86 -9.88 19.32
N PRO A 235 -16.70 -9.88 20.03
CA PRO A 235 -16.06 -11.14 20.18
C PRO A 235 -17.15 -12.07 20.69
N CYS A 236 -17.22 -13.22 20.11
CA CYS A 236 -17.95 -14.30 20.72
C CYS A 236 -17.35 -14.50 22.10
N VAL A 237 -17.83 -13.77 23.08
CA VAL A 237 -17.56 -14.06 24.48
C VAL A 237 -18.55 -15.16 24.83
N PRO A 238 -18.12 -16.42 24.93
CA PRO A 238 -19.01 -17.49 25.30
C PRO A 238 -19.58 -17.14 26.68
N GLN A 239 -20.89 -17.01 26.77
CA GLN A 239 -21.56 -17.00 28.05
C GLN A 239 -21.70 -18.45 28.55
N GLY A 240 -20.56 -19.14 28.65
CA GLY A 240 -20.54 -20.54 29.05
C GLY A 240 -19.52 -21.36 28.25
N PRO A 241 -19.40 -22.66 28.50
CA PRO A 241 -18.33 -23.49 27.92
C PRO A 241 -18.46 -23.70 26.40
N VAL A 242 -19.61 -23.45 25.78
CA VAL A 242 -19.78 -23.37 24.32
C VAL A 242 -20.97 -22.46 24.04
N ASP A 243 -20.76 -21.29 23.44
CA ASP A 243 -21.83 -20.49 22.88
C ASP A 243 -22.05 -20.90 21.42
N PRO A 244 -23.15 -21.59 21.08
CA PRO A 244 -23.47 -21.97 19.70
C PRO A 244 -23.74 -20.77 18.77
N GLN A 245 -23.90 -19.55 19.32
CA GLN A 245 -24.02 -18.32 18.53
C GLN A 245 -22.66 -17.75 18.12
N CYS A 246 -21.57 -18.29 18.62
CA CYS A 246 -20.20 -18.01 18.17
C CYS A 246 -19.83 -18.83 16.95
N ASN A 247 -20.73 -19.10 16.05
CA ASN A 247 -20.44 -19.83 14.85
C ASN A 247 -20.02 -18.89 13.69
N THR A 248 -19.40 -19.48 12.70
CA THR A 248 -18.93 -18.79 11.50
C THR A 248 -20.06 -18.09 10.73
N THR A 249 -21.30 -18.49 10.89
CA THR A 249 -22.45 -17.94 10.16
C THR A 249 -22.79 -16.51 10.60
N LEU A 250 -22.72 -16.21 11.90
CA LEU A 250 -22.93 -14.83 12.41
C LEU A 250 -21.80 -13.90 11.98
N ALA A 251 -20.55 -14.40 11.97
CA ALA A 251 -19.40 -13.66 11.49
C ALA A 251 -19.51 -13.34 9.98
N LEU A 252 -20.00 -14.28 9.18
CA LEU A 252 -20.22 -14.10 7.74
C LEU A 252 -21.34 -13.06 7.48
N GLU A 253 -22.45 -13.10 8.20
CA GLU A 253 -23.52 -12.13 8.03
C GLU A 253 -23.05 -10.69 8.34
N GLN A 254 -22.25 -10.51 9.39
CA GLN A 254 -21.64 -9.22 9.70
C GLN A 254 -20.65 -8.80 8.61
N PHE A 255 -19.81 -9.73 8.15
CA PHE A 255 -18.84 -9.49 7.08
C PHE A 255 -19.52 -8.90 5.83
N PHE A 256 -20.64 -9.46 5.37
CA PHE A 256 -21.34 -8.97 4.18
C PHE A 256 -22.09 -7.64 4.37
N ARG A 257 -22.34 -7.24 5.61
CA ARG A 257 -23.00 -5.96 5.94
C ARG A 257 -22.02 -4.82 6.17
N ASN A 258 -20.73 -5.11 6.32
CA ASN A 258 -19.73 -4.12 6.65
C ASN A 258 -19.31 -3.29 5.43
N SER A 259 -19.10 -2.00 5.64
CA SER A 259 -18.55 -1.09 4.63
C SER A 259 -17.08 -1.42 4.27
N ILE A 260 -16.32 -1.91 5.26
CA ILE A 260 -14.98 -2.47 5.04
C ILE A 260 -15.05 -3.96 5.33
N ARG A 261 -14.86 -4.78 4.31
CA ARG A 261 -14.90 -6.23 4.44
C ARG A 261 -13.57 -6.77 4.92
N HIS A 262 -13.61 -7.51 5.98
CA HIS A 262 -12.44 -8.16 6.54
C HIS A 262 -12.86 -9.36 7.40
N GLN A 263 -12.12 -10.45 7.26
CA GLN A 263 -12.30 -11.65 8.07
C GLN A 263 -10.95 -12.07 8.65
N PRO A 264 -10.82 -12.27 9.97
CA PRO A 264 -9.66 -12.91 10.55
C PRO A 264 -9.50 -14.34 10.06
N GLU A 265 -8.26 -14.72 9.70
CA GLU A 265 -7.91 -16.02 9.17
C GLU A 265 -6.75 -16.67 9.92
N PRO A 266 -6.54 -18.00 9.80
CA PRO A 266 -5.45 -18.70 10.45
C PRO A 266 -4.07 -18.20 10.02
N GLY A 267 -3.27 -17.71 10.95
CA GLY A 267 -1.88 -17.30 10.75
C GLY A 267 -1.68 -15.96 10.04
N GLN A 268 -2.55 -15.60 9.09
CA GLN A 268 -2.49 -14.34 8.35
C GLN A 268 -3.86 -13.92 7.84
N SER A 269 -4.16 -12.64 7.87
CA SER A 269 -5.30 -12.04 7.19
C SER A 269 -4.96 -10.67 6.64
N VAL A 270 -5.79 -10.17 5.72
CA VAL A 270 -5.59 -8.89 5.04
C VAL A 270 -6.85 -8.05 5.11
N LEU A 271 -6.70 -6.77 5.38
CA LEU A 271 -7.74 -5.75 5.34
C LEU A 271 -7.36 -4.73 4.28
N GLN A 272 -8.28 -4.38 3.39
CA GLN A 272 -8.08 -3.37 2.35
C GLN A 272 -9.12 -2.26 2.44
N ILE A 273 -8.68 -1.02 2.28
CA ILE A 273 -9.51 0.19 2.20
C ILE A 273 -9.12 0.96 0.93
N PRO A 274 -10.04 1.23 -0.01
CA PRO A 274 -11.43 0.78 -0.03
C PRO A 274 -11.59 -0.69 -0.43
N SER A 275 -12.64 -1.34 0.06
CA SER A 275 -13.09 -2.66 -0.40
C SER A 275 -14.54 -2.66 -0.88
N SER A 276 -15.21 -1.50 -0.80
CA SER A 276 -16.57 -1.27 -1.26
C SER A 276 -16.74 0.20 -1.67
N SER A 277 -17.85 0.54 -2.29
CA SER A 277 -18.21 1.93 -2.60
C SER A 277 -18.55 2.76 -1.36
N ALA A 278 -18.94 2.11 -0.26
CA ALA A 278 -19.37 2.76 0.95
C ALA A 278 -18.24 3.26 1.85
N ALA A 279 -17.02 2.70 1.71
CA ALA A 279 -15.88 3.05 2.55
C ALA A 279 -14.71 3.52 1.70
N GLN A 280 -14.65 4.81 1.43
CA GLN A 280 -13.48 5.44 0.80
C GLN A 280 -12.37 5.63 1.83
N LEU A 281 -11.12 5.66 1.36
CA LEU A 281 -9.99 5.97 2.23
C LEU A 281 -9.99 7.46 2.56
N GLU A 282 -10.07 7.79 3.86
CA GLU A 282 -10.04 9.16 4.37
C GLU A 282 -8.63 9.50 4.87
N PRO A 283 -8.12 10.72 4.64
CA PRO A 283 -6.90 11.18 5.31
C PRO A 283 -7.13 11.32 6.82
N GLY A 284 -6.14 10.91 7.61
CA GLY A 284 -6.23 10.97 9.06
C GLY A 284 -5.74 9.68 9.73
N ALA A 285 -6.01 9.49 11.00
CA ALA A 285 -5.61 8.31 11.75
C ALA A 285 -6.78 7.34 11.90
N TYR A 286 -6.70 6.20 11.22
CA TYR A 286 -7.58 5.06 11.49
C TYR A 286 -7.15 4.37 12.78
N ARG A 287 -8.11 4.00 13.62
CA ARG A 287 -7.86 3.15 14.78
C ARG A 287 -8.32 1.73 14.46
N ILE A 288 -7.42 0.76 14.58
CA ILE A 288 -7.66 -0.64 14.26
C ILE A 288 -7.38 -1.47 15.51
N ALA A 289 -8.40 -2.18 16.02
CA ALA A 289 -8.20 -3.16 17.08
C ALA A 289 -7.67 -4.45 16.45
N ALA A 290 -6.35 -4.61 16.41
CA ALA A 290 -5.68 -5.81 15.92
C ALA A 290 -5.71 -6.89 17.00
N SER A 291 -6.15 -8.10 16.66
CA SER A 291 -6.28 -9.19 17.63
C SER A 291 -5.89 -10.52 17.04
N SER A 292 -5.35 -11.41 17.88
CA SER A 292 -5.34 -12.84 17.62
C SER A 292 -6.55 -13.50 18.27
N PHE A 293 -7.04 -14.58 17.67
CA PHE A 293 -8.22 -15.30 18.12
C PHE A 293 -7.94 -16.80 18.15
N ARG A 294 -8.49 -17.47 19.13
CA ARG A 294 -8.60 -18.94 19.13
C ARG A 294 -9.74 -19.35 18.22
N THR A 295 -9.78 -20.62 17.83
CA THR A 295 -10.84 -21.21 17.00
C THR A 295 -12.25 -21.06 17.60
N ASN A 296 -12.37 -20.84 18.90
CA ASN A 296 -13.64 -20.56 19.59
C ASN A 296 -14.00 -19.07 19.66
N GLY A 297 -13.27 -18.19 18.94
CA GLY A 297 -13.51 -16.74 18.90
C GLY A 297 -12.98 -15.94 20.10
N LEU A 298 -12.45 -16.59 21.13
CA LEU A 298 -11.80 -15.89 22.25
C LEU A 298 -10.47 -15.28 21.83
N VAL A 299 -10.06 -14.21 22.51
CA VAL A 299 -8.74 -13.61 22.32
C VAL A 299 -7.65 -14.69 22.48
N GLY A 300 -6.75 -14.73 21.53
CA GLY A 300 -5.64 -15.66 21.49
C GLY A 300 -4.51 -15.28 22.46
N SER A 301 -3.37 -15.90 22.26
CA SER A 301 -2.14 -15.62 23.04
C SER A 301 -1.01 -15.06 22.16
N ALA A 302 -1.12 -15.21 20.85
CA ALA A 302 -0.10 -14.73 19.91
C ALA A 302 -0.21 -13.21 19.71
N ILE A 303 0.93 -12.53 19.70
CA ILE A 303 0.99 -11.08 19.44
C ILE A 303 0.95 -10.86 17.91
N PRO A 304 -0.04 -10.14 17.39
CA PRO A 304 -0.10 -9.82 15.98
C PRO A 304 1.10 -8.98 15.53
N ARG A 305 1.66 -9.29 14.36
CA ARG A 305 2.54 -8.39 13.62
C ARG A 305 1.68 -7.72 12.55
N VAL A 306 1.65 -6.40 12.55
CA VAL A 306 0.81 -5.61 11.66
C VAL A 306 1.70 -4.82 10.70
N THR A 307 1.49 -5.03 9.40
CA THR A 307 2.19 -4.29 8.34
C THR A 307 1.17 -3.49 7.54
N ALA A 308 1.43 -2.20 7.40
CA ALA A 308 0.63 -1.31 6.57
C ALA A 308 1.32 -1.06 5.23
N ILE A 309 0.52 -1.00 4.16
CA ILE A 309 0.94 -0.70 2.80
C ILE A 309 0.01 0.40 2.28
N LEU A 310 0.55 1.58 1.99
CA LEU A 310 -0.20 2.67 1.37
C LEU A 310 0.22 2.81 -0.10
N LYS A 311 -0.75 2.79 -1.01
CA LYS A 311 -0.53 3.16 -2.40
C LYS A 311 -0.59 4.68 -2.54
N MET A 312 0.47 5.27 -3.11
CA MET A 312 0.60 6.72 -3.24
C MET A 312 0.37 7.23 -4.66
N ASP A 313 0.43 6.36 -5.67
CA ASP A 313 0.34 6.74 -7.07
C ASP A 313 -0.96 6.29 -7.77
N THR A 314 -1.07 6.68 -9.04
CA THR A 314 -2.18 6.31 -9.93
C THR A 314 -1.78 5.25 -10.96
N ALA A 315 -0.66 4.56 -10.75
CA ALA A 315 -0.21 3.52 -11.66
C ALA A 315 -1.21 2.37 -11.74
N VAL A 316 -1.38 1.83 -12.93
CA VAL A 316 -2.37 0.80 -13.27
C VAL A 316 -1.76 -0.41 -13.98
N ASN A 317 -0.43 -0.53 -13.98
CA ASN A 317 0.24 -1.68 -14.55
C ASN A 317 0.21 -2.85 -13.57
N LEU A 318 -0.31 -3.98 -14.02
CA LEU A 318 -0.39 -5.23 -13.29
C LEU A 318 0.66 -6.20 -13.80
N ASP A 319 1.65 -6.54 -12.98
CA ASP A 319 2.61 -7.58 -13.27
C ASP A 319 2.09 -8.95 -12.81
N LEU A 320 2.33 -9.98 -13.62
CA LEU A 320 1.93 -11.34 -13.33
C LEU A 320 3.14 -12.28 -13.42
N HIS A 321 3.34 -13.08 -12.40
CA HIS A 321 4.47 -14.00 -12.28
C HIS A 321 3.93 -15.44 -12.28
N PHE A 322 4.17 -16.15 -13.38
CA PHE A 322 3.63 -17.49 -13.60
C PHE A 322 4.63 -18.55 -13.16
N HIS A 323 4.21 -19.39 -12.23
CA HIS A 323 4.97 -20.51 -11.69
C HIS A 323 4.33 -21.82 -12.12
N PHE A 324 5.12 -22.73 -12.67
CA PHE A 324 4.67 -24.03 -13.12
C PHE A 324 5.27 -25.11 -12.23
N LEU A 325 4.41 -25.88 -11.58
CA LEU A 325 4.82 -27.08 -10.87
C LEU A 325 5.04 -28.23 -11.86
N ASP A 326 5.47 -29.40 -11.40
CA ASP A 326 5.76 -30.51 -12.31
C ASP A 326 4.48 -31.03 -13.00
N LEU A 327 4.18 -30.51 -14.18
CA LEU A 327 3.00 -30.82 -14.98
C LEU A 327 3.29 -31.82 -16.09
N ALA A 328 4.33 -32.66 -15.92
CA ALA A 328 4.61 -33.79 -16.81
C ALA A 328 3.50 -34.85 -16.73
N ASP A 329 3.24 -35.54 -17.84
CA ASP A 329 2.25 -36.65 -17.94
C ASP A 329 0.86 -36.25 -17.42
N HIS A 330 0.46 -35.00 -17.63
CA HIS A 330 -0.83 -34.48 -17.19
C HIS A 330 -1.98 -35.07 -18.01
N PRO A 331 -3.12 -35.44 -17.39
CA PRO A 331 -4.27 -36.00 -18.12
C PRO A 331 -4.81 -35.11 -19.22
N CYS A 332 -4.68 -33.78 -19.06
CA CYS A 332 -5.14 -32.78 -20.02
C CYS A 332 -4.04 -32.30 -20.98
N ALA A 333 -2.96 -33.07 -21.15
CA ALA A 333 -1.80 -32.68 -21.96
C ALA A 333 -2.15 -32.28 -23.41
N ASP A 334 -3.22 -32.88 -23.98
CA ASP A 334 -3.70 -32.52 -25.32
C ASP A 334 -4.06 -31.03 -25.42
N SER A 335 -4.53 -30.40 -24.35
CA SER A 335 -4.88 -28.96 -24.29
C SER A 335 -3.67 -28.03 -24.41
N PHE A 336 -2.46 -28.54 -24.17
CA PHE A 336 -1.19 -27.81 -24.36
C PHE A 336 -0.21 -28.55 -25.29
N GLY A 337 -0.74 -29.39 -26.21
CA GLY A 337 -0.02 -30.00 -27.31
C GLY A 337 0.66 -31.31 -27.00
N GLY A 338 0.16 -32.07 -26.02
CA GLY A 338 0.61 -33.43 -25.71
C GLY A 338 1.98 -33.51 -25.02
N VAL A 339 2.47 -32.40 -24.47
CA VAL A 339 3.78 -32.28 -23.81
C VAL A 339 3.61 -31.63 -22.44
N ARG A 340 4.70 -31.53 -21.69
CA ARG A 340 4.73 -30.84 -20.40
C ARG A 340 4.36 -29.37 -20.57
N LEU A 341 3.55 -28.82 -19.66
CA LEU A 341 3.37 -27.40 -19.48
C LEU A 341 4.44 -26.89 -18.50
N ASP A 342 5.32 -26.01 -18.98
CA ASP A 342 6.41 -25.41 -18.21
C ASP A 342 6.66 -23.96 -18.65
N ALA A 343 7.60 -23.30 -18.00
CA ALA A 343 7.95 -21.92 -18.25
C ALA A 343 8.36 -21.65 -19.71
N ALA A 344 9.18 -22.52 -20.29
CA ALA A 344 9.63 -22.39 -21.68
C ALA A 344 8.45 -22.53 -22.65
N ARG A 345 7.58 -23.52 -22.42
CA ARG A 345 6.39 -23.72 -23.25
C ARG A 345 5.41 -22.55 -23.16
N ALA A 346 5.16 -22.07 -21.96
CA ALA A 346 4.26 -20.93 -21.72
C ALA A 346 4.76 -19.65 -22.41
N GLN A 347 6.08 -19.43 -22.50
CA GLN A 347 6.66 -18.27 -23.17
C GLN A 347 6.49 -18.29 -24.70
N GLU A 348 6.39 -19.44 -25.32
CA GLU A 348 6.43 -19.58 -26.78
C GLU A 348 5.09 -19.99 -27.39
N ALA A 349 4.27 -20.75 -26.66
CA ALA A 349 3.10 -21.39 -27.22
C ALA A 349 1.93 -20.41 -27.44
N PRO A 350 1.27 -20.46 -28.62
CA PRO A 350 0.14 -19.60 -28.95
C PRO A 350 -1.06 -19.73 -27.97
N PHE A 351 -1.31 -20.92 -27.43
CA PHE A 351 -2.39 -21.13 -26.49
C PHE A 351 -2.19 -20.32 -25.21
N PHE A 352 -0.95 -20.12 -24.76
CA PHE A 352 -0.66 -19.31 -23.59
C PHE A 352 -0.53 -17.83 -23.93
N GLN A 353 0.32 -17.49 -24.95
CA GLN A 353 0.63 -16.10 -25.27
C GLN A 353 -0.52 -15.35 -25.95
N THR A 354 -1.18 -16.01 -26.92
CA THR A 354 -2.22 -15.37 -27.72
C THR A 354 -3.60 -15.59 -27.11
N THR A 355 -3.91 -16.79 -26.65
CA THR A 355 -5.25 -17.12 -26.14
C THR A 355 -5.38 -16.70 -24.68
N PHE A 356 -4.62 -17.33 -23.79
CA PHE A 356 -4.74 -17.08 -22.34
C PHE A 356 -4.36 -15.66 -21.96
N LEU A 357 -3.14 -15.19 -22.27
CA LEU A 357 -2.72 -13.82 -21.98
C LEU A 357 -3.46 -12.77 -22.79
N GLY A 358 -3.85 -13.12 -24.02
CA GLY A 358 -4.68 -12.23 -24.87
C GLY A 358 -6.03 -11.93 -24.21
N GLU A 359 -6.69 -12.95 -23.68
CA GLU A 359 -7.95 -12.81 -22.95
C GLU A 359 -7.76 -12.04 -21.64
N LEU A 360 -6.72 -12.35 -20.85
CA LEU A 360 -6.39 -11.57 -19.64
C LEU A 360 -6.19 -10.09 -19.95
N ARG A 361 -5.45 -9.75 -21.04
CA ARG A 361 -5.26 -8.35 -21.45
C ARG A 361 -6.59 -7.68 -21.79
N THR A 362 -7.49 -8.39 -22.45
CA THR A 362 -8.81 -7.88 -22.82
C THR A 362 -9.67 -7.59 -21.60
N ILE A 363 -9.73 -8.53 -20.64
CA ILE A 363 -10.48 -8.39 -19.40
C ILE A 363 -9.93 -7.24 -18.56
N PHE A 364 -8.63 -7.19 -18.35
CA PHE A 364 -8.01 -6.15 -17.52
C PHE A 364 -8.04 -4.77 -18.17
N ALA A 365 -7.93 -4.68 -19.51
CA ALA A 365 -8.15 -3.42 -20.20
C ALA A 365 -9.60 -2.90 -19.99
N GLY A 366 -10.59 -3.79 -20.01
CA GLY A 366 -11.97 -3.48 -19.63
C GLY A 366 -12.09 -2.98 -18.19
N ALA A 367 -11.24 -3.46 -17.28
CA ALA A 367 -11.14 -3.02 -15.90
C ALA A 367 -10.30 -1.74 -15.70
N GLY A 368 -9.77 -1.14 -16.75
CA GLY A 368 -8.91 0.05 -16.68
C GLY A 368 -7.48 -0.24 -16.23
N LEU A 369 -7.03 -1.49 -16.32
CA LEU A 369 -5.69 -1.95 -15.98
C LEU A 369 -4.90 -2.28 -17.25
N ALA A 370 -3.59 -2.13 -17.19
CA ALA A 370 -2.69 -2.60 -18.23
C ALA A 370 -1.89 -3.79 -17.69
N LEU A 371 -1.77 -4.87 -18.46
CA LEU A 371 -0.81 -5.91 -18.13
C LEU A 371 0.60 -5.37 -18.34
N GLY A 372 1.37 -5.39 -17.26
CA GLY A 372 2.76 -5.01 -17.23
C GLY A 372 3.69 -6.16 -17.61
N GLN A 373 4.68 -6.42 -16.78
CA GLN A 373 5.63 -7.49 -16.99
C GLN A 373 5.02 -8.86 -16.69
N SER A 374 5.33 -9.87 -17.51
CA SER A 374 5.06 -11.28 -17.22
C SER A 374 6.36 -12.04 -17.09
N THR A 375 6.53 -12.81 -16.01
CA THR A 375 7.65 -13.72 -15.81
C THR A 375 7.16 -15.16 -15.73
N TYR A 376 8.05 -16.10 -15.99
CA TYR A 376 7.72 -17.53 -16.09
C TYR A 376 8.82 -18.33 -15.40
N GLU A 377 8.44 -19.16 -14.44
CA GLU A 377 9.38 -19.96 -13.62
C GLU A 377 8.86 -21.37 -13.42
N ASP A 378 9.75 -22.36 -13.51
CA ASP A 378 9.46 -23.73 -13.14
C ASP A 378 9.71 -23.97 -11.65
N ARG A 379 8.77 -24.65 -10.99
CA ARG A 379 8.81 -25.02 -9.57
C ARG A 379 8.74 -26.54 -9.38
N GLY A 380 9.37 -27.30 -10.26
CA GLY A 380 9.39 -28.76 -10.23
C GLY A 380 10.15 -29.38 -9.04
N ASP A 381 10.75 -28.56 -8.19
CA ASP A 381 11.39 -28.94 -6.94
C ASP A 381 10.39 -29.14 -5.76
N HIS A 382 9.11 -28.90 -5.98
CA HIS A 382 8.03 -29.03 -4.98
C HIS A 382 6.89 -29.97 -5.45
N PRO A 383 7.17 -31.25 -5.74
CA PRO A 383 6.16 -32.15 -6.27
C PRO A 383 5.04 -32.50 -5.28
N ASP A 384 5.25 -32.30 -3.98
CA ASP A 384 4.26 -32.45 -2.91
C ASP A 384 3.15 -31.37 -2.96
N LEU A 385 3.40 -30.24 -3.62
CA LEU A 385 2.44 -29.15 -3.82
C LEU A 385 1.77 -29.18 -5.20
N ASP A 386 2.08 -30.16 -6.04
CA ASP A 386 1.54 -30.27 -7.40
C ASP A 386 0.04 -30.61 -7.41
N ALA A 387 -0.42 -31.48 -6.49
CA ALA A 387 -1.84 -31.75 -6.23
C ALA A 387 -2.22 -31.08 -4.89
N LEU A 388 -2.76 -29.86 -4.97
CA LEU A 388 -2.85 -28.95 -3.83
C LEU A 388 -4.17 -29.11 -3.06
N ALA A 389 -4.10 -29.42 -1.77
CA ALA A 389 -5.21 -29.20 -0.85
C ALA A 389 -5.23 -27.74 -0.34
N LEU A 390 -6.41 -27.22 0.02
CA LEU A 390 -6.53 -25.84 0.50
C LEU A 390 -5.65 -25.55 1.72
N ASP A 391 -5.51 -26.54 2.61
CA ASP A 391 -4.68 -26.40 3.81
C ASP A 391 -3.17 -26.27 3.49
N ASP A 392 -2.74 -26.74 2.31
CA ASP A 392 -1.36 -26.67 1.83
C ASP A 392 -1.07 -25.38 1.03
N ALA A 393 -2.11 -24.67 0.60
CA ALA A 393 -1.97 -23.43 -0.18
C ALA A 393 -1.02 -22.40 0.47
N PRO A 394 -0.98 -22.20 1.80
CA PRO A 394 0.00 -21.32 2.43
C PRO A 394 1.46 -21.74 2.19
N ALA A 395 1.75 -23.03 2.07
CA ALA A 395 3.10 -23.48 1.74
C ALA A 395 3.46 -23.13 0.29
N LEU A 396 2.54 -23.35 -0.65
CA LEU A 396 2.70 -22.96 -2.05
C LEU A 396 2.92 -21.45 -2.19
N PHE A 397 2.07 -20.62 -1.58
CA PHE A 397 2.17 -19.15 -1.70
C PHE A 397 3.44 -18.59 -1.07
N SER A 398 4.01 -19.26 -0.08
CA SER A 398 5.29 -18.85 0.52
C SER A 398 6.49 -18.98 -0.46
N LEU A 399 6.33 -19.69 -1.57
CA LEU A 399 7.34 -19.79 -2.64
C LEU A 399 7.39 -18.55 -3.53
N GLY A 400 6.39 -17.66 -3.46
CA GLY A 400 6.37 -16.39 -4.19
C GLY A 400 7.52 -15.49 -3.75
N THR A 401 8.26 -14.97 -4.72
CA THR A 401 9.47 -14.15 -4.47
C THR A 401 9.34 -12.72 -4.98
N HIS A 402 8.28 -12.41 -5.69
CA HIS A 402 8.10 -11.12 -6.34
C HIS A 402 7.44 -10.11 -5.40
N ALA A 403 8.17 -9.05 -5.08
CA ALA A 403 7.69 -7.97 -4.20
C ALA A 403 6.63 -7.05 -4.86
N GLN A 404 6.40 -7.22 -6.15
CA GLN A 404 5.41 -6.47 -6.94
C GLN A 404 4.68 -7.44 -7.86
N GLY A 405 3.42 -7.13 -8.19
CA GLY A 405 2.62 -8.01 -9.01
C GLY A 405 1.99 -9.15 -8.20
N ILE A 406 1.56 -10.18 -8.89
CA ILE A 406 0.88 -11.34 -8.31
C ILE A 406 1.56 -12.62 -8.80
N ASP A 407 1.96 -13.48 -7.86
CA ASP A 407 2.43 -14.84 -8.15
C ASP A 407 1.24 -15.75 -8.45
N ILE A 408 1.24 -16.42 -9.60
CA ILE A 408 0.20 -17.34 -10.06
C ILE A 408 0.82 -18.72 -10.27
N PHE A 409 0.37 -19.67 -9.49
CA PHE A 409 0.89 -21.03 -9.48
C PHE A 409 -0.03 -21.96 -10.26
N PHE A 410 0.48 -22.57 -11.33
CA PHE A 410 -0.18 -23.64 -12.05
C PHE A 410 0.17 -24.97 -11.40
N VAL A 411 -0.83 -25.60 -10.77
CA VAL A 411 -0.72 -26.89 -10.11
C VAL A 411 -1.50 -27.94 -10.90
N ARG A 412 -1.18 -29.23 -10.74
CA ARG A 412 -1.84 -30.31 -11.46
C ARG A 412 -3.34 -30.32 -11.22
N SER A 413 -3.76 -30.23 -9.95
CA SER A 413 -5.16 -30.21 -9.54
C SER A 413 -5.33 -29.55 -8.18
N LEU A 414 -6.56 -29.14 -7.88
CA LEU A 414 -6.94 -28.61 -6.58
C LEU A 414 -7.93 -29.55 -5.87
N SER A 415 -7.89 -29.58 -4.54
CA SER A 415 -8.81 -30.31 -3.68
C SER A 415 -9.55 -29.32 -2.77
N PRO A 416 -10.89 -29.47 -2.59
CA PRO A 416 -11.75 -30.58 -3.02
C PRO A 416 -12.01 -30.59 -4.54
N VAL A 417 -12.42 -31.76 -5.04
CA VAL A 417 -12.78 -31.93 -6.47
C VAL A 417 -13.84 -30.91 -6.89
N GLY A 418 -13.61 -30.23 -8.00
CA GLY A 418 -14.46 -29.15 -8.52
C GLY A 418 -13.94 -27.74 -8.17
N LEU A 419 -12.98 -27.60 -7.29
CA LEU A 419 -12.23 -26.37 -7.11
C LEU A 419 -11.28 -26.21 -8.30
N GLN A 420 -11.34 -25.08 -8.98
CA GLN A 420 -10.58 -24.80 -10.21
C GLN A 420 -9.46 -23.79 -10.00
N ALA A 421 -9.69 -22.84 -9.09
CA ALA A 421 -8.72 -21.83 -8.69
C ALA A 421 -8.96 -21.44 -7.23
N PHE A 422 -7.94 -20.90 -6.61
CA PHE A 422 -7.99 -20.41 -5.24
C PHE A 422 -6.99 -19.28 -5.03
N GLY A 423 -7.42 -18.22 -4.36
CA GLY A 423 -6.58 -17.11 -3.93
C GLY A 423 -7.16 -16.42 -2.70
N PRO A 424 -6.33 -15.69 -1.94
CA PRO A 424 -6.80 -14.88 -0.82
C PRO A 424 -7.65 -13.71 -1.29
N ASN A 425 -8.56 -13.26 -0.44
CA ASN A 425 -9.42 -12.12 -0.74
C ASN A 425 -9.53 -11.16 0.47
N PRO A 426 -8.83 -10.00 0.44
CA PRO A 426 -7.78 -9.61 -0.50
C PRO A 426 -6.43 -10.26 -0.23
N GLY A 427 -5.51 -10.20 -1.21
CA GLY A 427 -4.13 -10.61 -1.04
C GLY A 427 -3.24 -9.54 -0.37
N PRO A 428 -2.08 -9.94 0.16
CA PRO A 428 -1.15 -9.06 0.89
C PRO A 428 -0.27 -8.26 -0.07
N ALA A 429 -0.85 -7.38 -0.86
CA ALA A 429 -0.17 -6.58 -1.87
C ALA A 429 1.19 -6.03 -1.40
N GLY A 430 2.25 -6.31 -2.16
CA GLY A 430 3.61 -5.86 -1.87
C GLY A 430 4.36 -6.65 -0.79
N LEU A 431 3.81 -7.74 -0.27
CA LEU A 431 4.47 -8.66 0.67
C LEU A 431 4.64 -10.03 0.04
N ALA A 432 5.77 -10.23 -0.66
CA ALA A 432 6.14 -11.52 -1.23
C ALA A 432 6.41 -12.59 -0.16
N GLY A 433 6.30 -13.88 -0.53
CA GLY A 433 6.67 -15.01 0.31
C GLY A 433 5.83 -15.15 1.59
N SER A 434 4.65 -14.57 1.63
CA SER A 434 3.72 -14.73 2.74
C SER A 434 2.73 -15.86 2.46
N ARG A 435 2.03 -16.32 3.51
CA ARG A 435 1.07 -17.42 3.43
C ARG A 435 -0.11 -17.17 2.47
N GLN A 436 -0.28 -15.95 2.01
CA GLN A 436 -1.38 -15.51 1.14
C GLN A 436 -0.89 -14.75 -0.10
N SER A 437 0.42 -14.79 -0.42
CA SER A 437 0.98 -14.03 -1.54
C SER A 437 0.97 -14.80 -2.85
N GLY A 438 -0.20 -15.27 -3.28
CA GLY A 438 -0.31 -15.97 -4.56
C GLY A 438 -1.72 -16.44 -4.87
N ILE A 439 -1.88 -16.98 -6.07
CA ILE A 439 -3.10 -17.60 -6.59
C ILE A 439 -2.73 -18.98 -7.13
N ALA A 440 -3.50 -20.00 -6.80
CA ALA A 440 -3.35 -21.36 -7.35
C ALA A 440 -4.40 -21.61 -8.44
N ILE A 441 -3.97 -22.17 -9.57
CA ILE A 441 -4.80 -22.53 -10.72
C ILE A 441 -4.63 -24.01 -11.01
N GLY A 442 -5.72 -24.80 -10.95
CA GLY A 442 -5.72 -26.20 -11.31
C GLY A 442 -5.71 -26.41 -12.83
N VAL A 443 -4.64 -27.00 -13.35
CA VAL A 443 -4.49 -27.29 -14.79
C VAL A 443 -5.46 -28.38 -15.28
N ASP A 444 -5.95 -29.23 -14.38
CA ASP A 444 -6.99 -30.21 -14.66
C ASP A 444 -8.30 -29.60 -15.17
N THR A 445 -8.53 -28.31 -14.92
CA THR A 445 -9.60 -27.50 -15.52
C THR A 445 -9.56 -27.57 -17.05
N LEU A 446 -8.38 -27.63 -17.66
CA LEU A 446 -8.22 -27.74 -19.13
C LEU A 446 -8.66 -29.09 -19.73
N CYS A 447 -8.98 -30.08 -18.91
CA CYS A 447 -9.60 -31.32 -19.39
C CYS A 447 -11.03 -31.12 -19.90
N TYR A 448 -11.71 -30.05 -19.47
CA TYR A 448 -13.10 -29.79 -19.78
C TYR A 448 -13.43 -28.33 -20.06
N ARG A 449 -12.43 -27.44 -19.98
CA ARG A 449 -12.52 -26.00 -20.27
C ARG A 449 -11.48 -25.56 -21.29
N SER A 450 -11.75 -24.43 -21.94
CA SER A 450 -10.80 -23.82 -22.86
C SER A 450 -9.80 -22.91 -22.14
N TRP A 451 -8.76 -22.48 -22.83
CA TRP A 451 -7.78 -21.51 -22.35
C TRP A 451 -8.39 -20.13 -22.08
N GLU A 452 -9.40 -19.72 -22.84
CA GLU A 452 -10.15 -18.47 -22.60
C GLU A 452 -10.93 -18.53 -21.28
N GLN A 453 -11.55 -19.69 -21.00
CA GLN A 453 -12.27 -19.91 -19.75
C GLN A 453 -11.31 -19.96 -18.55
N LEU A 454 -10.12 -20.56 -18.71
CA LEU A 454 -9.08 -20.54 -17.70
C LEU A 454 -8.55 -19.12 -17.47
N ALA A 455 -8.42 -18.31 -18.52
CA ALA A 455 -8.04 -16.89 -18.42
C ALA A 455 -9.09 -16.08 -17.64
N ARG A 456 -10.37 -16.29 -17.94
CA ARG A 456 -11.47 -15.64 -17.20
C ARG A 456 -11.42 -16.02 -15.72
N LEU A 457 -11.24 -17.29 -15.39
CA LEU A 457 -11.11 -17.79 -14.02
C LEU A 457 -9.90 -17.18 -13.31
N THR A 458 -8.76 -17.12 -14.00
CA THR A 458 -7.55 -16.47 -13.48
C THR A 458 -7.81 -14.97 -13.22
N ALA A 459 -8.47 -14.28 -14.15
CA ALA A 459 -8.81 -12.86 -13.98
C ALA A 459 -9.75 -12.63 -12.78
N HIS A 460 -10.69 -13.55 -12.53
CA HIS A 460 -11.56 -13.53 -11.37
C HIS A 460 -10.75 -13.61 -10.06
N GLU A 461 -9.84 -14.58 -9.93
CA GLU A 461 -9.02 -14.71 -8.72
C GLU A 461 -8.02 -13.55 -8.55
N VAL A 462 -7.47 -13.03 -9.64
CA VAL A 462 -6.66 -11.80 -9.62
C VAL A 462 -7.48 -10.62 -9.10
N ALA A 463 -8.71 -10.46 -9.56
CA ALA A 463 -9.59 -9.39 -9.10
C ALA A 463 -9.97 -9.55 -7.62
N ARG A 464 -10.16 -10.78 -7.14
CA ARG A 464 -10.34 -11.08 -5.71
C ARG A 464 -9.09 -10.72 -4.91
N TYR A 465 -7.93 -11.12 -5.36
CA TYR A 465 -6.65 -10.77 -4.75
C TYR A 465 -6.47 -9.25 -4.64
N MET A 466 -6.97 -8.50 -5.61
CA MET A 466 -6.94 -7.03 -5.64
C MET A 466 -8.05 -6.37 -4.82
N GLY A 467 -8.91 -7.14 -4.14
CA GLY A 467 -9.90 -6.66 -3.16
C GLY A 467 -11.35 -6.65 -3.63
N LEU A 468 -11.68 -7.24 -4.79
CA LEU A 468 -13.09 -7.43 -5.16
C LEU A 468 -13.66 -8.69 -4.52
N TYR A 469 -14.93 -8.62 -4.16
CA TYR A 469 -15.75 -9.75 -3.69
C TYR A 469 -16.72 -10.18 -4.77
N HIS A 470 -17.34 -11.34 -4.62
CA HIS A 470 -18.37 -11.75 -5.54
C HIS A 470 -19.51 -10.71 -5.57
N ASN A 471 -19.95 -10.32 -6.77
CA ASN A 471 -21.08 -9.41 -6.91
C ASN A 471 -22.38 -10.02 -6.36
N VAL A 472 -22.48 -11.35 -6.40
CA VAL A 472 -23.53 -12.16 -5.81
C VAL A 472 -22.92 -13.42 -5.21
N GLU A 473 -23.25 -13.77 -3.99
CA GLU A 473 -22.80 -15.00 -3.34
C GLU A 473 -23.65 -16.20 -3.71
N LEU A 474 -23.11 -17.42 -3.56
CA LEU A 474 -23.76 -18.68 -3.94
C LEU A 474 -25.11 -18.90 -3.25
N GLU A 475 -25.24 -18.46 -1.99
CA GLU A 475 -26.42 -18.67 -1.15
C GLU A 475 -27.40 -17.49 -1.21
N VAL A 476 -27.48 -16.82 -2.35
CA VAL A 476 -28.30 -15.61 -2.54
C VAL A 476 -29.79 -15.82 -2.23
N ASP A 477 -30.33 -17.00 -2.46
CA ASP A 477 -31.74 -17.33 -2.19
C ASP A 477 -32.05 -17.35 -0.70
N GLU A 478 -31.11 -17.76 0.14
CA GLU A 478 -31.22 -17.72 1.60
C GLU A 478 -30.81 -16.37 2.17
N HIS A 479 -29.87 -15.67 1.51
CA HIS A 479 -29.28 -14.42 1.91
C HIS A 479 -29.24 -13.38 0.77
N PRO A 480 -30.42 -12.89 0.32
CA PRO A 480 -30.53 -12.04 -0.89
C PRO A 480 -29.76 -10.71 -0.82
N ASN A 481 -29.22 -10.36 0.35
CA ASN A 481 -28.44 -9.14 0.58
C ASN A 481 -26.93 -9.37 0.62
N TRP A 482 -26.45 -10.59 0.38
CA TRP A 482 -25.02 -10.89 0.34
C TRP A 482 -24.43 -10.52 -1.01
N ARG A 483 -24.07 -9.26 -1.14
CA ARG A 483 -23.48 -8.66 -2.34
C ARG A 483 -22.16 -7.97 -2.00
N ASP A 484 -21.41 -7.58 -3.01
CA ASP A 484 -20.09 -6.99 -2.84
C ASP A 484 -20.06 -5.58 -2.20
N GLY A 485 -21.22 -4.97 -1.96
CA GLY A 485 -21.31 -3.61 -1.39
C GLY A 485 -20.93 -2.51 -2.37
N ILE A 486 -20.80 -2.84 -3.65
CA ILE A 486 -20.54 -1.87 -4.73
C ILE A 486 -21.87 -1.46 -5.34
N PHE A 487 -22.11 -0.16 -5.43
CA PHE A 487 -23.45 0.39 -5.75
C PHE A 487 -23.93 0.12 -7.17
N ASP A 488 -23.02 -0.17 -8.11
CA ASP A 488 -23.34 -0.34 -9.54
C ASP A 488 -23.20 -1.79 -10.03
N THR A 489 -22.97 -2.74 -9.14
CA THR A 489 -23.13 -4.16 -9.45
C THR A 489 -24.62 -4.48 -9.49
N ASP A 490 -25.06 -4.97 -10.66
CA ASP A 490 -26.48 -5.10 -10.94
C ASP A 490 -27.16 -6.14 -10.04
N PRO A 491 -28.22 -5.78 -9.29
CA PRO A 491 -28.97 -6.71 -8.48
C PRO A 491 -30.03 -7.49 -9.27
N GLU A 492 -30.24 -7.20 -10.58
CA GLU A 492 -31.26 -7.86 -11.36
C GLU A 492 -30.88 -9.30 -11.70
N PRO A 493 -31.75 -10.29 -11.40
CA PRO A 493 -31.49 -11.68 -11.72
C PRO A 493 -31.19 -11.88 -13.22
N GLY A 494 -30.09 -12.55 -13.52
CA GLY A 494 -29.65 -12.87 -14.87
C GLY A 494 -28.67 -11.87 -15.52
N ARG A 495 -28.50 -10.66 -14.95
CA ARG A 495 -27.48 -9.72 -15.43
C ARG A 495 -26.18 -9.82 -14.65
N GLU A 496 -26.25 -10.20 -13.38
CA GLU A 496 -25.08 -10.47 -12.54
C GLU A 496 -24.12 -11.50 -13.12
N THR A 497 -24.62 -12.42 -13.96
CA THR A 497 -23.82 -13.46 -14.60
C THR A 497 -22.86 -12.93 -15.67
N THR A 498 -23.07 -11.71 -16.20
CA THR A 498 -22.11 -11.10 -17.15
C THR A 498 -20.88 -10.53 -16.45
N ASN A 499 -20.96 -10.34 -15.12
CA ASN A 499 -19.91 -9.77 -14.31
C ASN A 499 -18.75 -10.76 -14.09
N LEU A 500 -17.50 -10.24 -14.12
CA LEU A 500 -16.30 -11.02 -13.83
C LEU A 500 -16.35 -11.66 -12.44
N MET A 501 -16.93 -10.95 -11.47
CA MET A 501 -17.00 -11.37 -10.06
C MET A 501 -18.21 -12.25 -9.74
N PHE A 502 -18.94 -12.75 -10.74
CA PHE A 502 -19.95 -13.75 -10.49
C PHE A 502 -19.31 -15.02 -9.93
N PHE A 503 -19.88 -15.58 -8.84
CA PHE A 503 -19.29 -16.68 -8.07
C PHE A 503 -19.03 -17.96 -8.87
N SER A 504 -19.74 -18.15 -9.98
CA SER A 504 -19.67 -19.36 -10.80
C SER A 504 -18.61 -19.23 -11.91
N GLU A 505 -18.05 -20.36 -12.28
CA GLU A 505 -17.19 -20.53 -13.47
C GLU A 505 -17.84 -20.07 -14.79
N PHE A 506 -19.16 -19.95 -14.81
CA PHE A 506 -19.95 -19.47 -15.96
C PHE A 506 -20.16 -17.94 -15.97
N GLY A 507 -19.52 -17.21 -15.05
CA GLY A 507 -19.57 -15.76 -15.04
C GLY A 507 -18.93 -15.14 -16.29
N GLY A 508 -19.27 -13.88 -16.54
CA GLY A 508 -18.75 -13.11 -17.69
C GLY A 508 -17.38 -12.47 -17.42
N THR A 509 -17.09 -11.42 -18.17
CA THR A 509 -15.82 -10.68 -18.11
C THR A 509 -16.03 -9.19 -17.86
N GLU A 510 -17.28 -8.76 -17.65
CA GLU A 510 -17.61 -7.37 -17.42
C GLU A 510 -17.20 -6.91 -16.02
N VAL A 511 -16.67 -5.69 -15.94
CA VAL A 511 -16.27 -5.02 -14.70
C VAL A 511 -16.96 -3.67 -14.64
N THR A 512 -17.69 -3.40 -13.55
CA THR A 512 -18.42 -2.15 -13.36
C THR A 512 -17.49 -0.97 -13.07
N ALA A 513 -18.01 0.26 -13.09
CA ALA A 513 -17.24 1.45 -12.75
C ALA A 513 -16.76 1.42 -11.28
N GLY A 514 -17.63 1.01 -10.36
CA GLY A 514 -17.28 0.87 -8.93
C GLY A 514 -16.24 -0.21 -8.66
N GLN A 515 -16.34 -1.37 -9.34
CA GLN A 515 -15.33 -2.42 -9.27
C GLN A 515 -13.98 -1.94 -9.83
N ARG A 516 -14.00 -1.22 -10.95
CA ARG A 516 -12.82 -0.62 -11.56
C ARG A 516 -12.13 0.37 -10.63
N GLU A 517 -12.90 1.17 -9.89
CA GLU A 517 -12.37 2.09 -8.89
C GLU A 517 -11.56 1.37 -7.81
N ILE A 518 -12.02 0.23 -7.31
CA ILE A 518 -11.31 -0.57 -6.31
C ILE A 518 -10.04 -1.18 -6.92
N LEU A 519 -10.15 -1.81 -8.09
CA LEU A 519 -9.02 -2.44 -8.77
C LEU A 519 -7.88 -1.46 -9.04
N THR A 520 -8.19 -0.27 -9.59
CA THR A 520 -7.17 0.74 -9.91
C THR A 520 -6.50 1.37 -8.69
N LYS A 521 -7.06 1.17 -7.49
CA LYS A 521 -6.48 1.59 -6.22
C LYS A 521 -5.66 0.49 -5.53
N SER A 522 -5.62 -0.73 -6.07
CA SER A 522 -4.87 -1.82 -5.44
C SER A 522 -3.37 -1.53 -5.38
N ALA A 523 -2.75 -1.81 -4.23
CA ALA A 523 -1.32 -1.61 -4.01
C ALA A 523 -0.43 -2.63 -4.76
N VAL A 524 -1.02 -3.60 -5.44
CA VAL A 524 -0.33 -4.53 -6.35
C VAL A 524 0.20 -3.81 -7.59
N LEU A 525 -0.48 -2.74 -8.01
CA LEU A 525 -0.21 -2.01 -9.25
C LEU A 525 0.99 -1.07 -9.13
N ARG A 526 1.74 -0.91 -10.23
CA ARG A 526 2.89 -0.01 -10.34
C ARG A 526 2.85 0.86 -11.60
#